data_35fda540bdf4817c421e22921a4e0935
#
_entry.id   35fda540bdf4817c421e22921a4e0935
#
_cell.length_a   1.000
_cell.length_b   1.000
_cell.length_c   1.000
_cell.angle_alpha   90.00
_cell.angle_beta   90.00
_cell.angle_gamma   90.00
#
_symmetry.space_group_name_H-M   'P 1'
#
loop_
_entity.id
_entity.type
_entity.pdbx_description
1 polymer ?
#
loop_
_entity_poly.entity_id
_entity_poly.type
_entity_poly.pdbx_seq_one_letter_code
_entity_poly.pdbx_strand_id
1 'polypeptide(L)'
;MYFFWGLHQESINGKFDFSGIKDIDKLLTIAEEEGLYVIARPGPYINAEISMGGLPATMSNQPGPLRGTANLARSKQWLHAFDVIARKHQVTTGGGSLLMYQVENELLDESSDRSAFLKALTSYVRADGITVPLFTNDYSMAGHRPPLTVIQTRSGTPAGRHPLRPIRIP
;
A
#
# COMPACT_ATOMS: atom_id res chain seq x y z
N MET A 1 6.67 -6.94 1.48
CA MET A 1 7.14 -6.76 0.08
C MET A 1 6.91 -5.32 -0.34
N TYR A 2 7.91 -4.66 -0.92
CA TYR A 2 7.80 -3.29 -1.41
C TYR A 2 7.38 -3.29 -2.88
N PHE A 3 6.46 -2.38 -3.20
CA PHE A 3 6.05 -2.10 -4.58
C PHE A 3 6.24 -0.60 -4.82
N PHE A 4 7.18 -0.21 -5.64
CA PHE A 4 7.51 1.19 -5.75
C PHE A 4 7.05 1.82 -7.07
N TRP A 5 6.37 2.91 -6.93
CA TRP A 5 5.71 3.64 -8.00
C TRP A 5 6.65 3.97 -9.17
N GLY A 6 7.88 4.47 -8.87
CA GLY A 6 8.83 4.87 -9.91
C GLY A 6 9.32 3.75 -10.82
N LEU A 7 9.19 2.46 -10.42
CA LEU A 7 9.47 1.32 -11.29
C LEU A 7 8.35 1.12 -12.32
N HIS A 8 7.12 1.33 -11.90
CA HIS A 8 5.92 1.06 -12.70
C HIS A 8 5.47 2.27 -13.53
N GLN A 9 5.93 3.47 -13.18
CA GLN A 9 5.64 4.70 -13.89
C GLN A 9 6.88 5.60 -13.89
N GLU A 10 7.66 5.57 -14.93
CA GLU A 10 8.90 6.33 -15.04
C GLU A 10 8.64 7.86 -15.02
N SER A 11 7.54 8.29 -15.64
CA SER A 11 7.09 9.68 -15.66
C SER A 11 5.67 9.78 -15.10
N ILE A 12 5.41 10.76 -14.23
CA ILE A 12 4.10 10.96 -13.61
C ILE A 12 2.95 11.24 -14.59
N ASN A 13 3.28 11.56 -15.83
CA ASN A 13 2.32 11.71 -16.92
C ASN A 13 2.31 10.49 -17.86
N GLY A 14 3.16 9.50 -17.59
CA GLY A 14 3.25 8.26 -18.35
C GLY A 14 2.20 7.25 -17.94
N LYS A 15 2.12 6.19 -18.75
CA LYS A 15 1.29 5.02 -18.42
C LYS A 15 2.00 4.15 -17.38
N PHE A 16 1.22 3.43 -16.60
CA PHE A 16 1.75 2.37 -15.75
C PHE A 16 2.15 1.14 -16.59
N ASP A 17 3.28 0.55 -16.22
CA ASP A 17 3.80 -0.66 -16.84
C ASP A 17 3.90 -1.78 -15.80
N PHE A 18 3.14 -2.84 -16.02
CA PHE A 18 3.11 -4.05 -15.20
C PHE A 18 3.54 -5.27 -16.01
N SER A 19 4.38 -5.10 -17.02
CA SER A 19 4.85 -6.19 -17.89
C SER A 19 6.20 -6.78 -17.43
N GLY A 20 6.46 -8.00 -17.82
CA GLY A 20 7.74 -8.69 -17.58
C GLY A 20 8.07 -8.79 -16.09
N ILE A 21 9.23 -8.29 -15.68
CA ILE A 21 9.68 -8.30 -14.27
C ILE A 21 8.89 -7.34 -13.36
N LYS A 22 8.03 -6.50 -13.94
CA LYS A 22 7.16 -5.56 -13.23
C LYS A 22 5.74 -6.12 -13.00
N ASP A 23 5.50 -7.38 -13.37
CA ASP A 23 4.19 -8.03 -13.28
C ASP A 23 3.84 -8.37 -11.83
N ILE A 24 3.05 -7.50 -11.21
CA ILE A 24 2.59 -7.65 -9.82
C ILE A 24 1.58 -8.79 -9.70
N ASP A 25 0.70 -8.97 -10.69
CA ASP A 25 -0.32 -10.02 -10.69
C ASP A 25 0.36 -11.41 -10.66
N LYS A 26 1.35 -11.60 -11.52
CA LYS A 26 2.15 -12.81 -11.54
C LYS A 26 2.94 -13.03 -10.26
N LEU A 27 3.53 -11.97 -9.70
CA LEU A 27 4.29 -12.05 -8.45
C LEU A 27 3.41 -12.52 -7.29
N LEU A 28 2.20 -11.98 -7.16
CA LEU A 28 1.25 -12.36 -6.11
C LEU A 28 0.71 -13.77 -6.35
N THR A 29 0.48 -14.17 -7.60
CA THR A 29 0.11 -15.55 -7.97
C THR A 29 1.21 -16.55 -7.57
N ILE A 30 2.47 -16.26 -7.84
CA ILE A 30 3.59 -17.12 -7.40
C ILE A 30 3.61 -17.23 -5.87
N ALA A 31 3.38 -16.15 -5.15
CA ALA A 31 3.32 -16.21 -3.68
C ALA A 31 2.17 -17.11 -3.19
N GLU A 32 1.04 -17.12 -3.88
CA GLU A 32 -0.09 -18.02 -3.60
C GLU A 32 0.29 -19.49 -3.86
N GLU A 33 0.88 -19.78 -5.00
CA GLU A 33 1.33 -21.12 -5.40
C GLU A 33 2.35 -21.70 -4.42
N GLU A 34 3.26 -20.85 -3.91
CA GLU A 34 4.28 -21.21 -2.92
C GLU A 34 3.77 -21.18 -1.47
N GLY A 35 2.49 -20.88 -1.23
CA GLY A 35 1.89 -20.81 0.10
C GLY A 35 2.42 -19.67 0.98
N LEU A 36 2.93 -18.60 0.40
CA LEU A 36 3.49 -17.45 1.08
C LEU A 36 2.44 -16.36 1.29
N TYR A 37 2.44 -15.75 2.47
CA TYR A 37 1.66 -14.55 2.71
C TYR A 37 2.47 -13.28 2.41
N VAL A 38 1.78 -12.29 1.85
CA VAL A 38 2.35 -11.01 1.47
C VAL A 38 1.80 -9.88 2.34
N ILE A 39 2.68 -9.11 2.93
CA ILE A 39 2.37 -7.78 3.48
C ILE A 39 2.79 -6.78 2.40
N ALA A 40 1.81 -6.20 1.71
CA ALA A 40 2.08 -5.26 0.63
C ALA A 40 2.41 -3.86 1.17
N ARG A 41 3.42 -3.23 0.58
CA ARG A 41 3.87 -1.87 0.92
C ARG A 41 4.00 -1.05 -0.37
N PRO A 42 2.88 -0.60 -0.98
CA PRO A 42 2.92 0.21 -2.20
C PRO A 42 3.17 1.70 -1.94
N GLY A 43 3.09 2.14 -0.72
CA GLY A 43 3.36 3.54 -0.39
C GLY A 43 2.12 4.45 -0.42
N PRO A 44 2.20 5.59 -1.14
CA PRO A 44 3.05 6.00 -2.30
C PRO A 44 4.54 6.14 -2.06
N TYR A 45 4.96 6.62 -0.89
CA TYR A 45 6.35 6.66 -0.46
C TYR A 45 6.65 5.40 0.37
N ILE A 46 7.76 4.72 0.08
CA ILE A 46 8.10 3.45 0.74
C ILE A 46 9.46 3.47 1.43
N ASN A 47 10.25 4.52 1.28
CA ASN A 47 11.67 4.60 1.64
C ASN A 47 12.50 3.50 0.95
N ALA A 48 12.58 2.33 1.52
CA ALA A 48 13.26 1.13 1.01
C ALA A 48 14.70 1.37 0.52
N GLU A 49 15.36 2.42 1.04
CA GLU A 49 16.71 2.88 0.70
C GLU A 49 16.92 3.08 -0.81
N ILE A 50 15.86 3.45 -1.51
CA ILE A 50 15.88 3.73 -2.95
C ILE A 50 15.64 5.20 -3.26
N SER A 51 16.05 5.60 -4.47
CA SER A 51 15.92 6.96 -4.95
C SER A 51 14.49 7.48 -4.82
N MET A 52 14.31 8.70 -4.34
CA MET A 52 13.01 9.34 -4.10
C MET A 52 12.05 8.56 -3.19
N GLY A 53 12.57 7.57 -2.42
CA GLY A 53 11.73 6.68 -1.62
C GLY A 53 10.68 5.91 -2.42
N GLY A 54 10.98 5.60 -3.70
CA GLY A 54 10.12 4.87 -4.61
C GLY A 54 9.15 5.72 -5.42
N LEU A 55 9.11 7.04 -5.22
CA LEU A 55 8.34 7.94 -6.07
C LEU A 55 9.01 8.09 -7.46
N PRO A 56 8.25 8.33 -8.54
CA PRO A 56 8.84 8.69 -9.83
C PRO A 56 9.76 9.90 -9.71
N ALA A 57 10.92 9.88 -10.35
CA ALA A 57 11.88 10.97 -10.31
C ALA A 57 11.27 12.32 -10.72
N THR A 58 10.36 12.32 -11.68
CA THR A 58 9.63 13.49 -12.15
C THR A 58 8.69 14.14 -11.12
N MET A 59 8.45 13.46 -10.00
CA MET A 59 7.72 14.05 -8.86
C MET A 59 8.49 15.21 -8.23
N SER A 60 9.83 15.23 -8.29
CA SER A 60 10.64 16.32 -7.76
C SER A 60 10.32 17.69 -8.37
N ASN A 61 9.76 17.72 -9.57
CA ASN A 61 9.38 18.92 -10.28
C ASN A 61 7.95 19.40 -9.98
N GLN A 62 7.25 18.70 -9.07
CA GLN A 62 5.87 19.05 -8.75
C GLN A 62 5.81 20.09 -7.62
N PRO A 63 4.85 21.02 -7.66
CA PRO A 63 4.69 22.01 -6.61
C PRO A 63 4.18 21.36 -5.31
N GLY A 64 4.58 21.94 -4.20
CA GLY A 64 4.15 21.54 -2.86
C GLY A 64 4.81 20.27 -2.31
N PRO A 65 4.45 19.87 -1.11
CA PRO A 65 4.99 18.66 -0.49
C PRO A 65 4.68 17.40 -1.32
N LEU A 66 5.69 16.58 -1.59
CA LEU A 66 5.53 15.33 -2.36
C LEU A 66 4.59 14.35 -1.64
N ARG A 67 4.61 14.36 -0.32
CA ARG A 67 3.81 13.54 0.59
C ARG A 67 2.78 14.43 1.30
N GLY A 68 1.83 14.95 0.55
CA GLY A 68 0.81 15.86 1.06
C GLY A 68 -0.36 16.02 0.08
N THR A 69 -1.35 16.79 0.48
CA THR A 69 -2.60 16.98 -0.28
C THR A 69 -2.37 17.59 -1.66
N ALA A 70 -1.30 18.36 -1.87
CA ALA A 70 -0.93 18.91 -3.17
C ALA A 70 -0.69 17.82 -4.24
N ASN A 71 -0.22 16.64 -3.83
CA ASN A 71 0.07 15.51 -4.72
C ASN A 71 -0.88 14.32 -4.54
N LEU A 72 -1.98 14.50 -3.82
CA LEU A 72 -2.94 13.46 -3.50
C LEU A 72 -3.53 12.77 -4.74
N ALA A 73 -3.89 13.55 -5.77
CA ALA A 73 -4.48 13.00 -7.00
C ALA A 73 -3.53 12.03 -7.72
N ARG A 74 -2.24 12.33 -7.74
CA ARG A 74 -1.21 11.48 -8.34
C ARG A 74 -0.98 10.22 -7.51
N SER A 75 -0.88 10.38 -6.21
CA SER A 75 -0.76 9.26 -5.26
C SER A 75 -1.93 8.30 -5.38
N LYS A 76 -3.15 8.83 -5.53
CA LYS A 76 -4.35 8.06 -5.80
C LYS A 76 -4.27 7.27 -7.11
N GLN A 77 -3.78 7.86 -8.18
CA GLN A 77 -3.63 7.17 -9.47
C GLN A 77 -2.71 5.94 -9.35
N TRP A 78 -1.59 6.09 -8.65
CA TRP A 78 -0.69 4.97 -8.38
C TRP A 78 -1.34 3.88 -7.55
N LEU A 79 -1.93 4.26 -6.40
CA LEU A 79 -2.58 3.27 -5.53
C LEU A 79 -3.72 2.57 -6.26
N HIS A 80 -4.53 3.28 -7.04
CA HIS A 80 -5.59 2.68 -7.86
C HIS A 80 -5.03 1.64 -8.84
N ALA A 81 -3.94 1.97 -9.55
CA ALA A 81 -3.33 1.05 -10.50
C ALA A 81 -2.82 -0.23 -9.82
N PHE A 82 -2.25 -0.11 -8.62
CA PHE A 82 -1.84 -1.23 -7.78
C PHE A 82 -3.06 -1.99 -7.23
N ASP A 83 -4.04 -1.31 -6.69
CA ASP A 83 -5.20 -1.88 -5.99
C ASP A 83 -6.10 -2.71 -6.92
N VAL A 84 -6.22 -2.32 -8.19
CA VAL A 84 -6.93 -3.11 -9.23
C VAL A 84 -6.34 -4.52 -9.35
N ILE A 85 -5.03 -4.66 -9.17
CA ILE A 85 -4.36 -5.96 -9.16
C ILE A 85 -4.49 -6.60 -7.77
N ALA A 86 -4.05 -5.92 -6.73
CA ALA A 86 -3.93 -6.43 -5.37
C ALA A 86 -5.25 -6.96 -4.78
N ARG A 87 -6.39 -6.34 -5.12
CA ARG A 87 -7.71 -6.77 -4.61
C ARG A 87 -8.11 -8.18 -5.01
N LYS A 88 -7.53 -8.74 -6.08
CA LYS A 88 -7.80 -10.11 -6.53
C LYS A 88 -7.10 -11.15 -5.64
N HIS A 89 -6.03 -10.75 -4.99
CA HIS A 89 -5.09 -11.60 -4.25
C HIS A 89 -5.25 -11.52 -2.73
N GLN A 90 -6.35 -10.99 -2.23
CA GLN A 90 -6.58 -10.82 -0.79
C GLN A 90 -6.98 -12.14 -0.12
N VAL A 91 -6.46 -12.42 1.07
CA VAL A 91 -6.92 -13.56 1.90
C VAL A 91 -8.40 -13.46 2.28
N THR A 92 -8.95 -12.24 2.28
CA THR A 92 -10.35 -11.96 2.64
C THR A 92 -11.34 -12.23 1.51
N THR A 93 -10.87 -12.40 0.28
CA THR A 93 -11.72 -12.58 -0.91
C THR A 93 -11.69 -13.98 -1.51
N GLY A 94 -11.01 -14.94 -0.86
CA GLY A 94 -11.10 -16.33 -1.28
C GLY A 94 -9.78 -17.07 -1.49
N GLY A 95 -8.75 -16.74 -0.73
CA GLY A 95 -7.55 -17.58 -0.67
C GLY A 95 -6.30 -17.00 -1.31
N GLY A 96 -6.26 -15.71 -1.56
CA GLY A 96 -5.07 -15.02 -2.05
C GLY A 96 -3.93 -14.92 -1.03
N SER A 97 -2.79 -14.40 -1.47
CA SER A 97 -1.59 -14.24 -0.65
C SER A 97 -1.55 -12.96 0.17
N LEU A 98 -2.27 -11.91 -0.25
CA LEU A 98 -2.24 -10.60 0.40
C LEU A 98 -2.90 -10.62 1.77
N LEU A 99 -2.09 -10.51 2.82
CA LEU A 99 -2.51 -10.60 4.23
C LEU A 99 -2.78 -9.23 4.85
N MET A 100 -1.93 -8.24 4.57
CA MET A 100 -1.99 -6.88 5.10
C MET A 100 -1.48 -5.86 4.08
N TYR A 101 -1.90 -4.61 4.25
CA TYR A 101 -1.55 -3.53 3.33
C TYR A 101 -1.08 -2.30 4.11
N GLN A 102 0.13 -1.84 3.83
CA GLN A 102 0.66 -0.62 4.41
C GLN A 102 0.35 0.59 3.54
N VAL A 103 -0.27 1.59 4.13
CA VAL A 103 -0.51 2.89 3.51
C VAL A 103 0.56 3.85 3.98
N GLU A 104 1.37 4.39 3.05
CA GLU A 104 2.50 5.27 3.34
C GLU A 104 3.63 4.58 4.14
N ASN A 105 4.71 5.30 4.37
CA ASN A 105 5.83 4.84 5.19
C ASN A 105 6.41 6.00 5.96
N GLU A 106 6.43 5.89 7.30
CA GLU A 106 7.07 6.88 8.16
C GLU A 106 6.66 8.32 7.81
N LEU A 107 5.36 8.53 7.69
CA LEU A 107 4.81 9.85 7.43
C LEU A 107 4.88 10.67 8.71
N LEU A 108 6.09 11.17 8.98
CA LEU A 108 6.36 12.03 10.12
C LEU A 108 5.65 13.35 9.90
N ASP A 109 4.75 13.67 10.73
CA ASP A 109 4.32 15.02 11.04
C ASP A 109 2.87 15.03 11.56
N GLU A 110 2.67 15.78 12.60
CA GLU A 110 1.35 16.06 13.17
C GLU A 110 0.62 17.19 12.43
N SER A 111 1.13 17.62 11.26
CA SER A 111 0.48 18.67 10.49
C SER A 111 -0.88 18.20 9.97
N SER A 112 -1.83 19.13 9.94
CA SER A 112 -3.18 18.87 9.43
C SER A 112 -3.19 18.40 7.97
N ASP A 113 -2.23 18.86 7.15
CA ASP A 113 -2.10 18.44 5.74
C ASP A 113 -1.74 16.97 5.62
N ARG A 114 -0.77 16.48 6.38
CA ARG A 114 -0.36 15.07 6.33
C ARG A 114 -1.39 14.14 6.93
N SER A 115 -2.03 14.55 8.00
CA SER A 115 -3.15 13.80 8.55
C SER A 115 -4.31 13.69 7.56
N ALA A 116 -4.65 14.77 6.85
CA ALA A 116 -5.65 14.77 5.79
C ALA A 116 -5.22 13.88 4.60
N PHE A 117 -3.95 13.93 4.21
CA PHE A 117 -3.37 13.12 3.16
C PHE A 117 -3.50 11.62 3.49
N LEU A 118 -3.03 11.18 4.66
CA LEU A 118 -3.11 9.77 5.08
C LEU A 118 -4.56 9.28 5.15
N LYS A 119 -5.46 10.09 5.72
CA LYS A 119 -6.88 9.78 5.78
C LYS A 119 -7.50 9.62 4.39
N ALA A 120 -7.14 10.49 3.46
CA ALA A 120 -7.63 10.40 2.08
C ALA A 120 -7.10 9.16 1.36
N LEU A 121 -5.79 8.87 1.46
CA LEU A 121 -5.20 7.64 0.89
C LEU A 121 -5.89 6.39 1.42
N THR A 122 -6.09 6.30 2.74
CA THR A 122 -6.78 5.18 3.38
C THR A 122 -8.19 4.99 2.83
N SER A 123 -8.94 6.10 2.66
CA SER A 123 -10.28 6.06 2.11
C SER A 123 -10.29 5.58 0.65
N TYR A 124 -9.31 5.98 -0.16
CA TYR A 124 -9.18 5.53 -1.55
C TYR A 124 -8.86 4.05 -1.66
N VAL A 125 -7.90 3.57 -0.89
CA VAL A 125 -7.54 2.14 -0.85
C VAL A 125 -8.75 1.28 -0.48
N ARG A 126 -9.56 1.73 0.48
CA ARG A 126 -10.82 1.05 0.82
C ARG A 126 -11.86 1.10 -0.29
N ALA A 127 -12.02 2.26 -0.94
CA ALA A 127 -12.96 2.42 -2.05
C ALA A 127 -12.56 1.56 -3.27
N ASP A 128 -11.27 1.31 -3.47
CA ASP A 128 -10.75 0.45 -4.55
C ASP A 128 -10.93 -1.05 -4.24
N GLY A 129 -11.48 -1.40 -3.06
CA GLY A 129 -11.86 -2.77 -2.72
C GLY A 129 -10.81 -3.54 -1.90
N ILE A 130 -9.84 -2.86 -1.31
CA ILE A 130 -8.90 -3.49 -0.38
C ILE A 130 -9.59 -3.70 0.97
N THR A 131 -9.77 -4.95 1.38
CA THR A 131 -10.49 -5.38 2.60
C THR A 131 -9.59 -5.91 3.70
N VAL A 132 -8.36 -6.34 3.37
CA VAL A 132 -7.36 -6.77 4.37
C VAL A 132 -7.01 -5.63 5.34
N PRO A 133 -6.47 -5.92 6.52
CA PRO A 133 -6.06 -4.89 7.46
C PRO A 133 -5.12 -3.87 6.83
N LEU A 134 -5.45 -2.57 7.02
CA LEU A 134 -4.57 -1.46 6.66
C LEU A 134 -3.77 -1.05 7.88
N PHE A 135 -2.51 -0.69 7.68
CA PHE A 135 -1.66 -0.14 8.73
C PHE A 135 -0.75 0.95 8.17
N THR A 136 -0.21 1.75 9.05
CA THR A 136 0.89 2.68 8.79
C THR A 136 1.98 2.45 9.83
N ASN A 137 3.21 2.80 9.52
CA ASN A 137 4.30 2.86 10.49
C ASN A 137 4.72 4.31 10.66
N ASP A 138 4.92 4.68 11.92
CA ASP A 138 5.43 6.00 12.27
C ASP A 138 6.88 5.86 12.73
N TYR A 139 7.70 6.85 12.42
CA TYR A 139 9.05 6.97 12.96
C TYR A 139 9.01 7.90 14.17
N SER A 140 9.38 7.42 15.33
CA SER A 140 9.52 8.27 16.52
C SER A 140 10.98 8.61 16.79
N MET A 141 11.33 9.89 16.70
CA MET A 141 12.64 10.41 17.09
C MET A 141 12.86 10.37 18.61
N ALA A 142 11.83 10.15 19.41
CA ALA A 142 11.86 10.25 20.87
C ALA A 142 12.08 8.92 21.61
N GLY A 143 12.55 7.87 20.95
CA GLY A 143 12.79 6.58 21.60
C GLY A 143 11.53 5.80 22.02
N HIS A 144 10.36 6.34 21.80
CA HIS A 144 9.10 5.62 21.94
C HIS A 144 8.79 4.95 20.61
N ARG A 145 8.71 3.61 20.61
CA ARG A 145 8.14 2.89 19.47
C ARG A 145 6.64 3.18 19.45
N PRO A 146 6.10 3.96 18.49
CA PRO A 146 4.67 3.97 18.31
C PRO A 146 4.25 2.57 17.88
N PRO A 147 3.14 2.06 18.39
CA PRO A 147 2.59 0.81 17.91
C PRO A 147 2.25 0.95 16.42
N LEU A 148 2.39 -0.14 15.66
CA LEU A 148 1.80 -0.25 14.33
C LEU A 148 0.35 0.19 14.44
N THR A 149 0.00 1.33 13.86
CA THR A 149 -1.37 1.83 13.93
C THR A 149 -2.20 1.09 12.90
N VAL A 150 -2.96 0.11 13.35
CA VAL A 150 -3.96 -0.55 12.51
C VAL A 150 -5.08 0.45 12.27
N ILE A 151 -5.26 0.84 11.03
CA ILE A 151 -6.32 1.77 10.65
C ILE A 151 -7.62 0.97 10.56
N GLN A 152 -8.41 0.96 11.63
CA GLN A 152 -9.76 0.39 11.61
C GLN A 152 -10.70 1.41 10.98
N THR A 153 -11.05 1.22 9.71
CA THR A 153 -12.27 1.83 9.19
C THR A 153 -13.44 0.94 9.63
N ARG A 154 -14.35 1.49 10.43
CA ARG A 154 -15.63 0.83 10.70
C ARG A 154 -16.44 0.76 9.39
N SER A 155 -16.31 -0.34 8.68
CA SER A 155 -17.33 -0.75 7.71
C SER A 155 -18.31 -1.63 8.45
N GLY A 156 -19.60 -1.35 8.33
CA GLY A 156 -20.66 -2.08 8.99
C GLY A 156 -20.70 -3.56 8.57
N THR A 157 -21.19 -4.35 9.51
CA THR A 157 -21.54 -5.77 9.47
C THR A 157 -20.36 -6.75 9.54
N PRO A 158 -20.29 -7.57 10.58
CA PRO A 158 -19.31 -8.65 10.67
C PRO A 158 -19.72 -9.74 9.68
N ALA A 159 -18.96 -9.89 8.60
CA ALA A 159 -19.02 -11.08 7.78
C ALA A 159 -18.62 -12.30 8.65
N GLY A 160 -19.37 -13.38 8.52
CA GLY A 160 -19.26 -14.57 9.35
C GLY A 160 -17.83 -15.09 9.52
N ARG A 161 -17.55 -15.56 10.69
CA ARG A 161 -16.28 -16.22 11.05
C ARG A 161 -16.10 -17.44 10.16
N HIS A 162 -15.24 -17.36 9.15
CA HIS A 162 -14.68 -18.57 8.56
C HIS A 162 -13.55 -19.06 9.47
N PRO A 163 -13.58 -20.33 9.89
CA PRO A 163 -12.48 -20.90 10.67
C PRO A 163 -11.24 -20.97 9.78
N LEU A 164 -10.15 -20.39 10.27
CA LEU A 164 -8.84 -20.56 9.68
C LEU A 164 -8.51 -22.04 9.66
N ARG A 165 -8.17 -22.60 8.51
CA ARG A 165 -7.67 -23.98 8.42
C ARG A 165 -6.31 -24.03 9.14
N PRO A 166 -6.06 -25.04 9.97
CA PRO A 166 -4.77 -25.19 10.62
C PRO A 166 -3.68 -25.42 9.57
N ILE A 167 -2.61 -24.63 9.67
CA ILE A 167 -1.39 -24.83 8.88
C ILE A 167 -0.78 -26.14 9.33
N ARG A 168 -0.67 -27.14 8.45
CA ARG A 168 0.19 -28.31 8.69
C ARG A 168 1.61 -27.89 8.34
N ILE A 169 2.43 -27.76 9.36
CA ILE A 169 3.88 -27.66 9.19
C ILE A 169 4.38 -29.09 8.98
N PRO A 170 5.20 -29.36 7.96
CA PRO A 170 5.80 -30.67 7.73
C PRO A 170 6.81 -31.04 8.83
#